data_d20c088ec6b9c2dd5d93c7c4cdc83c95
#
_entry.id   d20c088ec6b9c2dd5d93c7c4cdc83c95
#
_cell.length_a   1.000
_cell.length_b   1.000
_cell.length_c   1.000
_cell.angle_alpha   90.00
_cell.angle_beta   90.00
_cell.angle_gamma   90.00
#
_symmetry.space_group_name_H-M   'P 1'
#
loop_
_entity.id
_entity.type
_entity.pdbx_description
1 polymer ?
#
loop_
_entity_poly.entity_id
_entity_poly.type
_entity_poly.pdbx_seq_one_letter_code
_entity_poly.pdbx_strand_id
1 'polypeptide(L)'
;MALHHFIGPCRVIHALGCGPLVEWRHIAHAVSADLPPRVLLRTYASAPVDRWDAQLSAVAPETLERLADAGVLLVGIDTASVDPADSRELPSHQVLRRRGLRVLENLVLDAVPEGDYELIALPLKLTTADASPVRAVLRALA
;
A
#
# COMPACT_ATOMS: atom_id res chain seq x y z
N MET A 1 -2.65 13.88 -13.15
CA MET A 1 -2.26 13.15 -11.92
C MET A 1 -1.02 13.80 -11.35
N ALA A 2 -1.03 14.12 -10.05
CA ALA A 2 0.10 14.78 -9.40
C ALA A 2 1.19 13.75 -9.04
N LEU A 3 2.39 13.90 -9.58
CA LEU A 3 3.48 12.93 -9.43
C LEU A 3 4.05 12.86 -8.01
N HIS A 4 3.88 13.91 -7.20
CA HIS A 4 4.38 13.94 -5.82
C HIS A 4 3.78 12.84 -4.93
N HIS A 5 2.66 12.25 -5.31
CA HIS A 5 2.12 11.09 -4.58
C HIS A 5 3.04 9.87 -4.69
N PHE A 6 3.73 9.72 -5.83
CA PHE A 6 4.42 8.50 -6.23
C PHE A 6 5.94 8.55 -6.05
N ILE A 7 6.45 9.64 -5.49
CA ILE A 7 7.89 9.82 -5.22
C ILE A 7 8.12 10.55 -3.90
N GLY A 8 9.03 10.06 -3.09
CA GLY A 8 9.47 10.67 -1.85
C GLY A 8 9.44 9.74 -0.64
N PRO A 9 9.61 10.27 0.57
CA PRO A 9 9.68 9.46 1.79
C PRO A 9 8.48 8.54 1.97
N CYS A 10 8.76 7.29 2.36
CA CYS A 10 7.76 6.27 2.67
C CYS A 10 8.21 5.43 3.86
N ARG A 11 7.26 4.79 4.52
CA ARG A 11 7.50 3.78 5.56
C ARG A 11 7.01 2.43 5.11
N VAL A 12 7.86 1.41 5.18
CA VAL A 12 7.49 0.01 5.04
C VAL A 12 7.10 -0.50 6.41
N ILE A 13 5.90 -1.05 6.53
CA ILE A 13 5.36 -1.61 7.77
C ILE A 13 5.06 -3.09 7.55
N HIS A 14 5.55 -3.93 8.45
CA HIS A 14 5.32 -5.36 8.40
C HIS A 14 4.00 -5.73 9.10
N ALA A 15 3.09 -6.36 8.36
CA ALA A 15 1.86 -6.96 8.84
C ALA A 15 1.83 -8.45 8.46
N LEU A 16 2.97 -9.14 8.64
CA LEU A 16 3.13 -10.55 8.25
C LEU A 16 2.15 -11.44 8.98
N GLY A 17 1.45 -12.29 8.23
CA GLY A 17 0.51 -13.25 8.81
C GLY A 17 -0.67 -12.62 9.53
N CYS A 18 -1.08 -11.42 9.16
CA CYS A 18 -2.18 -10.68 9.82
C CYS A 18 -3.57 -11.30 9.59
N GLY A 19 -3.67 -12.33 8.71
CA GLY A 19 -4.96 -12.91 8.34
C GLY A 19 -5.62 -12.16 7.17
N PRO A 20 -6.96 -12.22 7.04
CA PRO A 20 -7.65 -11.71 5.85
C PRO A 20 -7.63 -10.19 5.70
N LEU A 21 -7.42 -9.45 6.78
CA LEU A 21 -7.42 -7.98 6.78
C LEU A 21 -6.24 -7.43 7.57
N VAL A 22 -5.54 -6.47 6.98
CA VAL A 22 -4.63 -5.59 7.71
C VAL A 22 -5.47 -4.58 8.49
N GLU A 23 -5.66 -4.85 9.78
CA GLU A 23 -6.35 -3.98 10.71
C GLU A 23 -5.36 -3.00 11.35
N TRP A 24 -5.87 -1.93 11.93
CA TRP A 24 -5.02 -0.92 12.59
C TRP A 24 -4.06 -1.50 13.64
N ARG A 25 -4.51 -2.47 14.42
CA ARG A 25 -3.69 -3.15 15.44
C ARG A 25 -2.44 -3.83 14.88
N HIS A 26 -2.47 -4.21 13.60
CA HIS A 26 -1.33 -4.86 12.94
C HIS A 26 -0.23 -3.87 12.54
N ILE A 27 -0.54 -2.59 12.42
CA ILE A 27 0.39 -1.56 11.96
C ILE A 27 0.64 -0.43 12.95
N ALA A 28 -0.16 -0.33 14.02
CA ALA A 28 -0.10 0.77 14.99
C ALA A 28 1.29 0.95 15.62
N HIS A 29 2.06 -0.12 15.78
CA HIS A 29 3.42 -0.10 16.32
C HIS A 29 4.38 0.77 15.51
N ALA A 30 4.13 0.92 14.22
CA ALA A 30 4.99 1.66 13.28
C ALA A 30 4.38 3.00 12.84
N VAL A 31 3.22 3.37 13.38
CA VAL A 31 2.59 4.67 13.12
C VAL A 31 2.96 5.64 14.23
N SER A 32 3.65 6.70 13.88
CA SER A 32 4.14 7.74 14.78
C SER A 32 3.83 9.14 14.22
N ALA A 33 4.06 10.19 15.00
CA ALA A 33 3.81 11.56 14.58
C ALA A 33 4.63 11.99 13.35
N ASP A 34 5.74 11.32 13.08
CA ASP A 34 6.63 11.55 11.94
C ASP A 34 6.36 10.60 10.77
N LEU A 35 5.17 9.98 10.72
CA LEU A 35 4.80 9.07 9.64
C LEU A 35 4.92 9.79 8.28
N PRO A 36 5.74 9.26 7.36
CA PRO A 36 5.82 9.86 6.03
C PRO A 36 4.50 9.67 5.25
N PRO A 37 4.25 10.50 4.23
CA PRO A 37 2.98 10.51 3.51
C PRO A 37 2.75 9.29 2.59
N ARG A 38 3.63 8.30 2.62
CA ARG A 38 3.50 7.05 1.88
C ARG A 38 3.76 5.88 2.81
N VAL A 39 2.86 4.91 2.80
CA VAL A 39 2.97 3.70 3.63
C VAL A 39 2.89 2.47 2.72
N LEU A 40 3.84 1.56 2.87
CA LEU A 40 3.87 0.30 2.14
C LEU A 40 3.69 -0.85 3.14
N LEU A 41 2.69 -1.68 2.91
CA LEU A 41 2.32 -2.78 3.79
C LEU A 41 2.87 -4.10 3.25
N ARG A 42 3.67 -4.78 4.04
CA ARG A 42 4.16 -6.12 3.74
C ARG A 42 3.36 -7.15 4.51
N THR A 43 2.66 -8.04 3.78
CA THR A 43 1.83 -9.10 4.37
C THR A 43 2.40 -10.49 4.13
N TYR A 44 3.17 -10.66 3.07
CA TYR A 44 3.79 -11.94 2.71
C TYR A 44 5.22 -12.07 3.25
N ALA A 45 5.55 -13.27 3.75
CA ALA A 45 6.95 -13.65 3.92
C ALA A 45 7.62 -13.84 2.54
N SER A 46 6.87 -14.42 1.58
CA SER A 46 7.26 -14.55 0.18
C SER A 46 6.04 -14.31 -0.71
N ALA A 47 6.10 -13.27 -1.54
CA ALA A 47 4.99 -12.88 -2.40
C ALA A 47 4.76 -13.89 -3.54
N PRO A 48 3.50 -14.27 -3.83
CA PRO A 48 3.16 -15.21 -4.91
C PRO A 48 3.21 -14.51 -6.27
N VAL A 49 4.42 -14.26 -6.79
CA VAL A 49 4.64 -13.48 -8.03
C VAL A 49 4.14 -14.14 -9.31
N ASP A 50 3.90 -15.46 -9.29
CA ASP A 50 3.57 -16.29 -10.45
C ASP A 50 2.17 -16.93 -10.38
N ARG A 51 1.40 -16.66 -9.33
CA ARG A 51 0.06 -17.23 -9.13
C ARG A 51 -0.89 -16.27 -8.45
N TRP A 52 -2.18 -16.51 -8.67
CA TRP A 52 -3.23 -15.83 -7.95
C TRP A 52 -3.38 -16.40 -6.53
N ASP A 53 -3.48 -15.52 -5.54
CA ASP A 53 -3.82 -15.88 -4.16
C ASP A 53 -5.24 -15.42 -3.84
N ALA A 54 -6.18 -16.36 -3.80
CA ALA A 54 -7.57 -16.07 -3.45
C ALA A 54 -7.76 -15.73 -1.96
N GLN A 55 -6.76 -16.01 -1.13
CA GLN A 55 -6.77 -15.76 0.32
C GLN A 55 -5.85 -14.58 0.69
N LEU A 56 -5.63 -13.66 -0.24
CA LEU A 56 -4.82 -12.48 0.00
C LEU A 56 -5.29 -11.70 1.23
N SER A 57 -4.36 -11.06 1.92
CA SER A 57 -4.68 -10.09 2.96
C SER A 57 -5.10 -8.77 2.30
N ALA A 58 -6.32 -8.34 2.55
CA ALA A 58 -6.81 -7.01 2.16
C ALA A 58 -6.50 -5.97 3.25
N VAL A 59 -6.84 -4.73 3.04
CA VAL A 59 -6.72 -3.67 4.06
C VAL A 59 -8.11 -3.34 4.61
N ALA A 60 -8.26 -3.30 5.92
CA ALA A 60 -9.52 -2.89 6.52
C ALA A 60 -9.82 -1.42 6.14
N PRO A 61 -11.07 -1.09 5.74
CA PRO A 61 -11.44 0.28 5.40
C PRO A 61 -11.11 1.29 6.50
N GLU A 62 -11.33 0.93 7.77
CA GLU A 62 -10.98 1.78 8.91
C GLU A 62 -9.48 2.07 8.98
N THR A 63 -8.64 1.11 8.64
CA THR A 63 -7.18 1.31 8.61
C THR A 63 -6.80 2.38 7.58
N LEU A 64 -7.41 2.36 6.39
CA LEU A 64 -7.20 3.39 5.37
C LEU A 64 -7.70 4.77 5.82
N GLU A 65 -8.87 4.83 6.48
CA GLU A 65 -9.39 6.09 7.03
C GLU A 65 -8.39 6.70 8.03
N ARG A 66 -7.87 5.89 8.95
CA ARG A 66 -6.92 6.36 9.97
C ARG A 66 -5.58 6.76 9.35
N LEU A 67 -5.09 6.06 8.34
CA LEU A 67 -3.90 6.47 7.60
C LEU A 67 -4.11 7.80 6.89
N ALA A 68 -5.29 8.01 6.27
CA ALA A 68 -5.63 9.28 5.65
C ALA A 68 -5.69 10.42 6.68
N ASP A 69 -6.26 10.18 7.87
CA ASP A 69 -6.30 11.15 8.97
C ASP A 69 -4.89 11.48 9.48
N ALA A 70 -3.94 10.55 9.39
CA ALA A 70 -2.53 10.76 9.70
C ALA A 70 -1.74 11.47 8.58
N GLY A 71 -2.38 11.88 7.49
CA GLY A 71 -1.76 12.62 6.39
C GLY A 71 -1.14 11.74 5.29
N VAL A 72 -1.44 10.44 5.27
CA VAL A 72 -0.98 9.54 4.21
C VAL A 72 -1.68 9.88 2.90
N LEU A 73 -0.93 9.91 1.81
CA LEU A 73 -1.37 10.21 0.45
C LEU A 73 -1.37 8.98 -0.45
N LEU A 74 -0.54 7.98 -0.12
CA LEU A 74 -0.40 6.75 -0.89
C LEU A 74 -0.23 5.56 0.05
N VAL A 75 -0.99 4.50 -0.22
CA VAL A 75 -0.83 3.19 0.43
C VAL A 75 -0.39 2.18 -0.62
N GLY A 76 0.66 1.43 -0.33
CA GLY A 76 1.10 0.29 -1.13
C GLY A 76 0.88 -1.02 -0.37
N ILE A 77 0.68 -2.11 -1.09
CA ILE A 77 0.55 -3.45 -0.52
C ILE A 77 1.16 -4.48 -1.46
N ASP A 78 1.66 -5.56 -0.90
CA ASP A 78 2.26 -6.68 -1.65
C ASP A 78 1.23 -7.70 -2.16
N THR A 79 -0.05 -7.51 -1.84
CA THR A 79 -1.15 -8.32 -2.38
C THR A 79 -1.73 -7.73 -3.66
N ALA A 80 -2.51 -8.54 -4.38
CA ALA A 80 -3.10 -8.16 -5.64
C ALA A 80 -4.26 -7.14 -5.52
N SER A 81 -4.77 -6.93 -4.30
CA SER A 81 -5.86 -5.97 -4.05
C SER A 81 -5.88 -5.54 -2.59
N VAL A 82 -6.28 -4.30 -2.35
CA VAL A 82 -6.61 -3.80 -1.01
C VAL A 82 -7.98 -4.27 -0.51
N ASP A 83 -8.81 -4.83 -1.40
CA ASP A 83 -10.07 -5.48 -1.03
C ASP A 83 -9.95 -7.01 -1.13
N PRO A 84 -10.79 -7.78 -0.42
CA PRO A 84 -10.83 -9.23 -0.55
C PRO A 84 -11.04 -9.68 -2.01
N ALA A 85 -10.46 -10.82 -2.38
CA ALA A 85 -10.46 -11.33 -3.76
C ALA A 85 -11.87 -11.53 -4.34
N ASP A 86 -12.86 -11.82 -3.50
CA ASP A 86 -14.26 -12.05 -3.85
C ASP A 86 -15.16 -10.82 -3.60
N SER A 87 -14.59 -9.70 -3.18
CA SER A 87 -15.35 -8.48 -2.89
C SER A 87 -15.98 -7.90 -4.16
N ARG A 88 -17.27 -7.64 -4.12
CA ARG A 88 -18.02 -6.95 -5.19
C ARG A 88 -18.20 -5.47 -4.91
N GLU A 89 -18.23 -5.09 -3.65
CA GLU A 89 -18.48 -3.71 -3.20
C GLU A 89 -17.21 -2.88 -3.12
N LEU A 90 -16.04 -3.52 -3.00
CA LEU A 90 -14.73 -2.88 -2.95
C LEU A 90 -14.65 -1.77 -1.88
N PRO A 91 -14.97 -2.05 -0.62
CA PRO A 91 -15.11 -1.01 0.41
C PRO A 91 -13.82 -0.21 0.63
N SER A 92 -12.66 -0.85 0.52
CA SER A 92 -11.38 -0.18 0.67
C SER A 92 -11.04 0.71 -0.52
N HIS A 93 -11.33 0.29 -1.75
CA HIS A 93 -11.24 1.17 -2.92
C HIS A 93 -12.18 2.37 -2.82
N GLN A 94 -13.37 2.20 -2.22
CA GLN A 94 -14.27 3.34 -1.96
C GLN A 94 -13.66 4.35 -0.98
N VAL A 95 -12.95 3.89 0.06
CA VAL A 95 -12.19 4.78 0.95
C VAL A 95 -11.09 5.50 0.19
N LEU A 96 -10.28 4.77 -0.61
CA LEU A 96 -9.24 5.38 -1.42
C LEU A 96 -9.79 6.51 -2.28
N ARG A 97 -10.90 6.26 -2.97
CA ARG A 97 -11.56 7.25 -3.83
C ARG A 97 -12.06 8.46 -3.04
N ARG A 98 -12.80 8.22 -1.94
CA ARG A 98 -13.38 9.28 -1.12
C ARG A 98 -12.34 10.17 -0.46
N ARG A 99 -11.23 9.55 0.01
CA ARG A 99 -10.15 10.25 0.71
C ARG A 99 -9.06 10.77 -0.24
N GLY A 100 -9.15 10.49 -1.53
CA GLY A 100 -8.15 10.89 -2.52
C GLY A 100 -6.80 10.17 -2.38
N LEU A 101 -6.77 9.01 -1.71
CA LEU A 101 -5.59 8.18 -1.56
C LEU A 101 -5.20 7.54 -2.90
N ARG A 102 -3.91 7.38 -3.12
CA ARG A 102 -3.36 6.56 -4.21
C ARG A 102 -3.02 5.18 -3.68
N VAL A 103 -3.01 4.21 -4.56
CA VAL A 103 -2.70 2.82 -4.20
C VAL A 103 -1.64 2.23 -5.15
N LEU A 104 -0.77 1.40 -4.58
CA LEU A 104 0.10 0.48 -5.30
C LEU A 104 -0.24 -0.93 -4.84
N GLU A 105 -0.48 -1.83 -5.77
CA GLU A 105 -0.78 -3.23 -5.51
C GLU A 105 0.26 -4.13 -6.17
N ASN A 106 0.37 -5.38 -5.75
CA ASN A 106 1.35 -6.35 -6.23
C ASN A 106 2.82 -5.91 -6.04
N LEU A 107 3.12 -5.19 -4.96
CA LEU A 107 4.51 -4.92 -4.60
C LEU A 107 5.24 -6.21 -4.20
N VAL A 108 6.52 -6.30 -4.48
CA VAL A 108 7.38 -7.38 -3.99
C VAL A 108 8.28 -6.81 -2.88
N LEU A 109 7.93 -7.12 -1.63
CA LEU A 109 8.59 -6.58 -0.44
C LEU A 109 9.34 -7.65 0.37
N ASP A 110 9.57 -8.84 -0.21
CA ASP A 110 10.08 -10.03 0.47
C ASP A 110 11.37 -9.80 1.28
N ALA A 111 12.28 -9.02 0.75
CA ALA A 111 13.58 -8.76 1.38
C ALA A 111 13.68 -7.35 2.00
N VAL A 112 12.56 -6.62 2.09
CA VAL A 112 12.58 -5.24 2.56
C VAL A 112 12.33 -5.19 4.07
N PRO A 113 13.30 -4.74 4.89
CA PRO A 113 13.10 -4.51 6.31
C PRO A 113 12.04 -3.42 6.57
N GLU A 114 11.40 -3.51 7.72
CA GLU A 114 10.56 -2.42 8.22
C GLU A 114 11.42 -1.17 8.45
N GLY A 115 10.93 0.00 8.03
CA GLY A 115 11.64 1.26 8.19
C GLY A 115 11.32 2.27 7.10
N ASP A 116 12.08 3.36 7.09
CA ASP A 116 11.88 4.48 6.19
C ASP A 116 12.82 4.42 4.98
N TYR A 117 12.24 4.75 3.83
CA TYR A 117 12.89 4.73 2.52
C TYR A 117 12.42 5.92 1.68
N GLU A 118 13.03 6.10 0.52
CA GLU A 118 12.45 6.88 -0.56
C GLU A 118 11.79 5.94 -1.57
N LEU A 119 10.49 6.15 -1.82
CA LEU A 119 9.74 5.47 -2.87
C LEU A 119 9.88 6.24 -4.18
N ILE A 120 10.08 5.50 -5.27
CA ILE A 120 9.98 5.99 -6.65
C ILE A 120 9.09 5.00 -7.41
N ALA A 121 7.87 5.41 -7.76
CA ALA A 121 6.86 4.54 -8.39
C ALA A 121 6.02 5.33 -9.40
N LEU A 122 6.67 6.09 -10.27
CA LEU A 122 5.99 7.01 -11.19
C LEU A 122 5.13 6.24 -12.20
N PRO A 123 3.83 6.56 -12.30
CA PRO A 123 2.94 5.96 -13.28
C PRO A 123 3.28 6.46 -14.69
N LEU A 124 2.93 5.66 -15.69
CA LEU A 124 2.99 6.09 -17.10
C LEU A 124 2.00 7.23 -17.33
N LYS A 125 2.33 8.12 -18.25
CA LYS A 125 1.44 9.23 -18.64
C LYS A 125 0.36 8.72 -19.59
N LEU A 126 -0.60 8.00 -19.06
CA LEU A 126 -1.77 7.50 -19.78
C LEU A 126 -2.94 8.47 -19.58
N THR A 127 -3.57 8.90 -20.66
CA THR A 127 -4.65 9.91 -20.62
C THR A 127 -6.03 9.31 -20.47
N THR A 128 -6.20 8.03 -20.79
CA THR A 128 -7.50 7.35 -20.86
C THR A 128 -7.59 6.10 -19.97
N ALA A 129 -6.60 5.88 -19.09
CA ALA A 129 -6.55 4.71 -18.22
C ALA A 129 -6.72 5.09 -16.75
N ASP A 130 -7.43 4.27 -16.01
CA ASP A 130 -7.65 4.43 -14.57
C ASP A 130 -6.45 3.96 -13.75
N ALA A 131 -5.63 3.07 -14.30
CA ALA A 131 -4.46 2.49 -13.67
C ALA A 131 -3.28 2.45 -14.66
N SER A 132 -2.09 2.30 -14.10
CA SER A 132 -0.84 2.20 -14.86
C SER A 132 0.06 1.16 -14.22
N PRO A 133 0.73 0.30 -15.00
CA PRO A 133 1.86 -0.43 -14.47
C PRO A 133 2.95 0.55 -14.04
N VAL A 134 3.62 0.20 -12.94
CA VAL A 134 4.77 0.96 -12.44
C VAL A 134 5.91 0.02 -12.10
N ARG A 135 7.13 0.46 -12.28
CA ARG A 135 8.29 -0.17 -11.66
C ARG A 135 8.59 0.57 -10.37
N ALA A 136 8.07 0.06 -9.25
CA ALA A 136 8.33 0.62 -7.93
C ALA A 136 9.73 0.22 -7.47
N VAL A 137 10.48 1.19 -6.96
CA VAL A 137 11.78 0.96 -6.34
C VAL A 137 11.87 1.71 -5.02
N LEU A 138 12.62 1.14 -4.08
CA LEU A 138 12.97 1.78 -2.81
C LEU A 138 14.46 2.12 -2.81
N ARG A 139 14.76 3.30 -2.32
CA ARG A 139 16.12 3.76 -2.08
C ARG A 139 16.28 4.05 -0.60
N ALA A 140 17.41 3.64 -0.01
CA ALA A 140 17.74 4.02 1.36
C ALA A 140 17.80 5.55 1.48
N LEU A 141 17.28 6.07 2.57
CA LEU A 141 17.46 7.48 2.91
C LEU A 141 18.94 7.74 3.25
N ALA A 142 19.43 8.87 2.79
CA ALA A 142 20.81 9.31 3.08
C ALA A 142 20.95 9.70 4.55
#